data_6ca5bf3aedd8b502e114869c8d5d3c78
#
_entry.id   6ca5bf3aedd8b502e114869c8d5d3c78
#
_cell.length_a   1.000
_cell.length_b   1.000
_cell.length_c   1.000
_cell.angle_alpha   90.00
_cell.angle_beta   90.00
_cell.angle_gamma   90.00
#
_symmetry.space_group_name_H-M   'P 1'
#
loop_
_entity.id
_entity.type
_entity.pdbx_description
1 polymer ?
#
loop_
_entity_poly.entity_id
_entity_poly.type
_entity_poly.pdbx_seq_one_letter_code
_entity_poly.pdbx_strand_id
1 'polypeptide(L)'
;MKLVEKIEPLIIFLAVIIGLVFSNIDMIAQNTDYLITIFLCLMLYGVFLEIPLNELKNSFKNVKFSITSILINFIWTPLFGYFLGSIFLKGNVDILIGFFMLILAPCTDWYLVFTKLAKGDLKLSLSILPVNLILQIVLLPIYLIIFFSSGNTMDYSQLGYSILTVIVIPFVLAQITKLLFKTDTKEKIIGLFSNLEILFLALAVFCIFASQGGLLLENLNSVMTIFIPLILFFSANTIIDLLLAEKINFTYSEYASLTMTTLARNSPLALAIAINSFPGHELIAIALVIGPLIELPVLYIVSKFALWVKNSGLFFTCSYNW
;
A
#
# COMPACT_ATOMS: atom_id res chain seq x y z
N MET A 1 -15.50 10.31 -8.42
CA MET A 1 -14.04 10.22 -8.66
C MET A 1 -13.59 11.58 -9.13
N LYS A 2 -12.70 12.24 -8.40
CA LYS A 2 -12.05 13.46 -8.88
C LYS A 2 -11.27 13.11 -10.16
N LEU A 3 -11.15 14.05 -11.08
CA LEU A 3 -10.41 13.83 -12.35
C LEU A 3 -8.98 13.32 -12.08
N VAL A 4 -8.38 13.80 -11.00
CA VAL A 4 -7.04 13.43 -10.52
C VAL A 4 -6.93 11.92 -10.22
N GLU A 5 -7.90 11.34 -9.52
CA GLU A 5 -7.92 9.89 -9.20
C GLU A 5 -7.94 8.99 -10.46
N LYS A 6 -8.45 9.48 -11.59
CA LYS A 6 -8.48 8.73 -12.84
C LYS A 6 -7.16 8.75 -13.59
N ILE A 7 -6.40 9.83 -13.45
CA ILE A 7 -5.14 10.05 -14.19
C ILE A 7 -3.90 9.68 -13.37
N GLU A 8 -4.06 9.39 -12.06
CA GLU A 8 -2.95 9.03 -11.18
C GLU A 8 -2.09 7.86 -11.70
N PRO A 9 -2.66 6.71 -12.13
CA PRO A 9 -1.83 5.63 -12.69
C PRO A 9 -1.04 6.07 -13.93
N LEU A 10 -1.61 6.96 -14.72
CA LEU A 10 -0.95 7.52 -15.89
C LEU A 10 0.20 8.45 -15.49
N ILE A 11 0.01 9.27 -14.44
CA ILE A 11 1.06 10.15 -13.92
C ILE A 11 2.24 9.33 -13.40
N ILE A 12 1.97 8.28 -12.62
CA ILE A 12 3.02 7.38 -12.10
C ILE A 12 3.73 6.68 -13.27
N PHE A 13 2.99 6.17 -14.24
CA PHE A 13 3.57 5.52 -15.42
C PHE A 13 4.46 6.48 -16.25
N LEU A 14 4.01 7.72 -16.43
CA LEU A 14 4.81 8.75 -17.09
C LEU A 14 6.07 9.09 -16.27
N ALA A 15 5.98 9.16 -14.95
CA ALA A 15 7.13 9.39 -14.08
C ALA A 15 8.18 8.27 -14.22
N VAL A 16 7.75 7.01 -14.33
CA VAL A 16 8.61 5.86 -14.62
C VAL A 16 9.33 6.04 -15.97
N ILE A 17 8.57 6.30 -17.05
CA ILE A 17 9.14 6.44 -18.40
C ILE A 17 10.13 7.60 -18.43
N ILE A 18 9.75 8.76 -17.92
CA ILE A 18 10.60 9.95 -17.92
C ILE A 18 11.86 9.67 -17.08
N GLY A 19 11.72 9.08 -15.89
CA GLY A 19 12.84 8.69 -15.04
C GLY A 19 13.82 7.77 -15.78
N LEU A 20 13.34 6.74 -16.47
CA LEU A 20 14.17 5.84 -17.27
C LEU A 20 14.91 6.54 -18.40
N VAL A 21 14.27 7.50 -19.08
CA VAL A 21 14.94 8.30 -20.12
C VAL A 21 16.08 9.12 -19.53
N PHE A 22 15.88 9.69 -18.34
CA PHE A 22 16.88 10.50 -17.66
C PHE A 22 17.94 9.69 -16.92
N SER A 23 17.78 8.36 -16.74
CA SER A 23 18.74 7.50 -16.05
C SER A 23 20.12 7.44 -16.71
N ASN A 24 20.20 7.78 -17.98
CA ASN A 24 21.48 7.84 -18.72
C ASN A 24 22.24 9.17 -18.52
N ILE A 25 21.74 10.10 -17.72
CA ILE A 25 22.36 11.39 -17.44
C ILE A 25 22.97 11.36 -16.05
N ASP A 26 24.28 11.12 -15.97
CA ASP A 26 25.02 10.95 -14.71
C ASP A 26 24.79 12.07 -13.69
N MET A 27 24.69 13.32 -14.15
CA MET A 27 24.45 14.47 -13.29
C MET A 27 23.10 14.41 -12.56
N ILE A 28 22.08 13.81 -13.19
CA ILE A 28 20.75 13.63 -12.60
C ILE A 28 20.78 12.41 -11.69
N ALA A 29 21.30 11.28 -12.17
CA ALA A 29 21.37 10.03 -11.44
C ALA A 29 22.03 10.20 -10.05
N GLN A 30 23.16 10.90 -9.97
CA GLN A 30 23.91 11.07 -8.73
C GLN A 30 23.28 12.05 -7.71
N ASN A 31 22.39 12.95 -8.16
CA ASN A 31 21.83 14.01 -7.31
C ASN A 31 20.38 13.80 -6.91
N THR A 32 19.75 12.70 -7.31
CA THR A 32 18.32 12.46 -7.04
C THR A 32 18.04 11.66 -5.78
N ASP A 33 19.00 10.90 -5.23
CA ASP A 33 18.77 9.98 -4.12
C ASP A 33 18.23 10.67 -2.85
N TYR A 34 18.78 11.82 -2.46
CA TYR A 34 18.26 12.54 -1.29
C TYR A 34 16.89 13.17 -1.53
N LEU A 35 16.53 13.49 -2.80
CA LEU A 35 15.23 14.03 -3.15
C LEU A 35 14.13 12.99 -2.99
N ILE A 36 14.43 11.71 -3.18
CA ILE A 36 13.48 10.61 -3.00
C ILE A 36 12.90 10.64 -1.58
N THR A 37 13.76 10.65 -0.58
CA THR A 37 13.35 10.69 0.84
C THR A 37 12.51 11.94 1.14
N ILE A 38 12.91 13.11 0.63
CA ILE A 38 12.17 14.36 0.85
C ILE A 38 10.76 14.27 0.26
N PHE A 39 10.62 13.84 -1.00
CA PHE A 39 9.32 13.71 -1.64
C PHE A 39 8.43 12.67 -0.96
N LEU A 40 8.98 11.53 -0.54
CA LEU A 40 8.25 10.52 0.21
C LEU A 40 7.80 11.03 1.60
N CYS A 41 8.64 11.78 2.31
CA CYS A 41 8.26 12.39 3.59
C CYS A 41 7.13 13.44 3.41
N LEU A 42 7.19 14.27 2.37
CA LEU A 42 6.14 15.23 2.06
C LEU A 42 4.82 14.55 1.68
N MET A 43 4.90 13.47 0.89
CA MET A 43 3.76 12.64 0.56
C MET A 43 3.15 12.02 1.82
N LEU A 44 3.95 11.35 2.66
CA LEU A 44 3.47 10.72 3.89
C LEU A 44 2.90 11.73 4.89
N TYR A 45 3.47 12.93 4.97
CA TYR A 45 2.89 14.01 5.77
C TYR A 45 1.46 14.34 5.28
N GLY A 46 1.24 14.42 3.96
CA GLY A 46 -0.09 14.59 3.36
C GLY A 46 -1.05 13.46 3.74
N VAL A 47 -0.65 12.21 3.53
CA VAL A 47 -1.42 11.02 3.94
C VAL A 47 -1.79 11.08 5.42
N PHE A 48 -0.85 11.40 6.30
CA PHE A 48 -1.09 11.46 7.75
C PHE A 48 -1.99 12.63 8.18
N LEU A 49 -2.05 13.69 7.39
CA LEU A 49 -3.01 14.79 7.59
C LEU A 49 -4.46 14.31 7.33
N GLU A 50 -4.68 13.44 6.38
CA GLU A 50 -6.02 12.96 6.01
C GLU A 50 -6.59 11.93 6.99
N ILE A 51 -5.76 11.25 7.80
CA ILE A 51 -6.19 10.14 8.65
C ILE A 51 -7.18 10.63 9.72
N PRO A 52 -8.39 10.08 9.76
CA PRO A 52 -9.38 10.43 10.76
C PRO A 52 -9.17 9.64 12.06
N LEU A 53 -8.17 10.00 12.88
CA LEU A 53 -7.91 9.32 14.16
C LEU A 53 -9.13 9.29 15.09
N ASN A 54 -10.05 10.25 14.94
CA ASN A 54 -11.31 10.27 15.70
C ASN A 54 -12.20 9.06 15.40
N GLU A 55 -12.02 8.44 14.22
CA GLU A 55 -12.78 7.27 13.80
C GLU A 55 -12.29 5.95 14.43
N LEU A 56 -11.16 5.95 15.15
CA LEU A 56 -10.64 4.75 15.84
C LEU A 56 -11.69 4.06 16.71
N LYS A 57 -12.52 4.84 17.43
CA LYS A 57 -13.61 4.27 18.24
C LYS A 57 -14.70 3.60 17.38
N ASN A 58 -14.88 4.06 16.15
CA ASN A 58 -15.86 3.52 15.24
C ASN A 58 -15.36 2.24 14.56
N SER A 59 -14.03 2.03 14.49
CA SER A 59 -13.42 0.84 13.88
C SER A 59 -13.93 -0.46 14.49
N PHE A 60 -14.28 -0.46 15.76
CA PHE A 60 -14.75 -1.65 16.47
C PHE A 60 -16.27 -1.72 16.63
N LYS A 61 -17.05 -0.87 15.97
CA LYS A 61 -18.53 -0.99 16.01
C LYS A 61 -19.01 -2.27 15.32
N ASN A 62 -18.42 -2.63 14.18
CA ASN A 62 -18.63 -3.93 13.56
C ASN A 62 -17.44 -4.85 13.90
N VAL A 63 -17.49 -5.47 15.07
CA VAL A 63 -16.41 -6.32 15.61
C VAL A 63 -16.06 -7.46 14.66
N LYS A 64 -17.05 -8.09 14.02
CA LYS A 64 -16.83 -9.19 13.08
C LYS A 64 -15.97 -8.73 11.90
N PHE A 65 -16.35 -7.62 11.28
CA PHE A 65 -15.61 -7.06 10.13
C PHE A 65 -14.19 -6.68 10.51
N SER A 66 -14.04 -5.94 11.62
CA SER A 66 -12.72 -5.44 12.03
C SER A 66 -11.78 -6.59 12.40
N ILE A 67 -12.21 -7.56 13.16
CA ILE A 67 -11.38 -8.73 13.51
C ILE A 67 -11.01 -9.50 12.25
N THR A 68 -11.96 -9.77 11.35
CA THR A 68 -11.69 -10.51 10.11
C THR A 68 -10.67 -9.79 9.25
N SER A 69 -10.84 -8.48 9.04
CA SER A 69 -9.90 -7.65 8.27
C SER A 69 -8.50 -7.65 8.90
N ILE A 70 -8.39 -7.49 10.23
CA ILE A 70 -7.12 -7.49 10.95
C ILE A 70 -6.43 -8.86 10.85
N LEU A 71 -7.15 -9.95 11.03
CA LEU A 71 -6.58 -11.30 10.94
C LEU A 71 -6.05 -11.59 9.53
N ILE A 72 -6.79 -11.20 8.49
CA ILE A 72 -6.35 -11.38 7.10
C ILE A 72 -5.13 -10.51 6.82
N ASN A 73 -5.19 -9.21 7.13
CA ASN A 73 -4.10 -8.29 6.80
C ASN A 73 -2.82 -8.55 7.60
N PHE A 74 -2.93 -8.89 8.89
CA PHE A 74 -1.78 -8.91 9.80
C PHE A 74 -1.40 -10.29 10.33
N ILE A 75 -2.13 -11.35 10.02
CA ILE A 75 -1.71 -12.73 10.32
C ILE A 75 -1.61 -13.55 9.04
N TRP A 76 -2.70 -13.65 8.30
CA TRP A 76 -2.73 -14.45 7.08
C TRP A 76 -1.78 -13.92 6.01
N THR A 77 -1.88 -12.65 5.69
CA THR A 77 -1.07 -12.01 4.62
C THR A 77 0.44 -12.16 4.83
N PRO A 78 1.02 -11.88 6.01
CA PRO A 78 2.46 -12.09 6.24
C PRO A 78 2.90 -13.54 6.03
N LEU A 79 2.14 -14.48 6.57
CA LEU A 79 2.46 -15.90 6.47
C LEU A 79 2.36 -16.40 5.02
N PHE A 80 1.25 -16.08 4.37
CA PHE A 80 1.01 -16.49 2.99
C PHE A 80 1.96 -15.80 2.01
N GLY A 81 2.24 -14.53 2.22
CA GLY A 81 3.19 -13.77 1.40
C GLY A 81 4.61 -14.29 1.53
N TYR A 82 5.09 -14.58 2.74
CA TYR A 82 6.40 -15.19 2.93
C TYR A 82 6.46 -16.59 2.28
N PHE A 83 5.40 -17.37 2.41
CA PHE A 83 5.29 -18.68 1.75
C PHE A 83 5.41 -18.55 0.22
N LEU A 84 4.63 -17.68 -0.42
CA LEU A 84 4.72 -17.44 -1.85
C LEU A 84 6.10 -16.92 -2.28
N GLY A 85 6.61 -15.92 -1.57
CA GLY A 85 7.93 -15.36 -1.86
C GLY A 85 9.03 -16.40 -1.73
N SER A 86 8.98 -17.26 -0.70
CA SER A 86 9.96 -18.33 -0.49
C SER A 86 9.94 -19.41 -1.58
N ILE A 87 8.85 -19.59 -2.30
CA ILE A 87 8.76 -20.53 -3.43
C ILE A 87 9.25 -19.88 -4.73
N PHE A 88 8.73 -18.69 -5.03
CA PHE A 88 8.89 -18.08 -6.36
C PHE A 88 10.08 -17.14 -6.48
N LEU A 89 10.59 -16.58 -5.35
CA LEU A 89 11.58 -15.49 -5.34
C LEU A 89 12.88 -15.86 -4.63
N LYS A 90 13.13 -17.15 -4.38
CA LYS A 90 14.37 -17.65 -3.70
C LYS A 90 15.69 -17.19 -4.35
N GLY A 91 15.66 -16.92 -5.65
CA GLY A 91 16.87 -16.56 -6.42
C GLY A 91 17.33 -15.11 -6.20
N ASN A 92 16.50 -14.23 -5.63
CA ASN A 92 16.82 -12.83 -5.41
C ASN A 92 16.17 -12.32 -4.11
N VAL A 93 16.99 -12.14 -3.08
CA VAL A 93 16.54 -11.74 -1.74
C VAL A 93 15.93 -10.33 -1.75
N ASP A 94 16.45 -9.42 -2.56
CA ASP A 94 15.94 -8.05 -2.65
C ASP A 94 14.51 -8.03 -3.23
N ILE A 95 14.29 -8.80 -4.29
CA ILE A 95 12.94 -8.94 -4.87
C ILE A 95 11.98 -9.63 -3.89
N LEU A 96 12.48 -10.62 -3.13
CA LEU A 96 11.69 -11.27 -2.08
C LEU A 96 11.28 -10.27 -0.98
N ILE A 97 12.22 -9.46 -0.48
CA ILE A 97 11.95 -8.44 0.53
C ILE A 97 10.98 -7.39 -0.04
N GLY A 98 11.23 -6.89 -1.26
CA GLY A 98 10.36 -5.93 -1.91
C GLY A 98 8.93 -6.43 -2.11
N PHE A 99 8.75 -7.67 -2.59
CA PHE A 99 7.46 -8.34 -2.69
C PHE A 99 6.78 -8.44 -1.32
N PHE A 100 7.53 -8.89 -0.30
CA PHE A 100 7.00 -9.05 1.04
C PHE A 100 6.54 -7.72 1.64
N MET A 101 7.37 -6.67 1.54
CA MET A 101 7.01 -5.34 1.99
C MET A 101 5.79 -4.78 1.25
N LEU A 102 5.68 -5.04 -0.06
CA LEU A 102 4.54 -4.63 -0.87
C LEU A 102 3.22 -5.16 -0.32
N ILE A 103 3.16 -6.46 -0.03
CA ILE A 103 1.92 -7.11 0.40
C ILE A 103 1.59 -6.91 1.88
N LEU A 104 2.57 -6.51 2.72
CA LEU A 104 2.37 -6.31 4.16
C LEU A 104 1.60 -5.04 4.53
N ALA A 105 1.68 -4.01 3.71
CA ALA A 105 1.12 -2.71 4.03
C ALA A 105 -0.28 -2.56 3.41
N PRO A 106 -1.39 -2.60 4.21
CA PRO A 106 -2.73 -2.32 3.69
C PRO A 106 -2.84 -0.88 3.18
N CYS A 107 -3.56 -0.68 2.07
CA CYS A 107 -3.77 0.63 1.46
C CYS A 107 -4.56 1.58 2.38
N THR A 108 -4.32 2.88 2.22
CA THR A 108 -5.06 3.94 2.92
C THR A 108 -6.08 4.66 2.04
N ASP A 109 -5.95 4.61 0.71
CA ASP A 109 -6.69 5.45 -0.23
C ASP A 109 -7.46 4.67 -1.28
N TRP A 110 -6.76 3.93 -2.13
CA TRP A 110 -7.34 3.24 -3.29
C TRP A 110 -8.44 2.24 -2.94
N TYR A 111 -8.34 1.54 -1.81
CA TYR A 111 -9.37 0.60 -1.42
C TYR A 111 -10.74 1.26 -1.24
N LEU A 112 -10.82 2.55 -0.85
CA LEU A 112 -12.07 3.28 -0.74
C LEU A 112 -12.72 3.52 -2.10
N VAL A 113 -11.91 3.84 -3.11
CA VAL A 113 -12.37 4.02 -4.49
C VAL A 113 -12.94 2.70 -5.02
N PHE A 114 -12.21 1.60 -4.86
CA PHE A 114 -12.65 0.28 -5.32
C PHE A 114 -13.81 -0.29 -4.49
N THR A 115 -13.87 -0.01 -3.19
CA THR A 115 -15.05 -0.32 -2.35
C THR A 115 -16.31 0.34 -2.92
N LYS A 116 -16.23 1.62 -3.27
CA LYS A 116 -17.35 2.33 -3.90
C LYS A 116 -17.71 1.72 -5.25
N LEU A 117 -16.71 1.37 -6.07
CA LEU A 117 -16.92 0.74 -7.39
C LEU A 117 -17.59 -0.63 -7.25
N ALA A 118 -17.17 -1.42 -6.27
CA ALA A 118 -17.76 -2.71 -5.93
C ALA A 118 -19.10 -2.61 -5.18
N LYS A 119 -19.61 -1.40 -4.89
CA LYS A 119 -20.81 -1.17 -4.07
C LYS A 119 -20.72 -1.77 -2.66
N GLY A 120 -19.54 -1.72 -2.05
CA GLY A 120 -19.30 -2.07 -0.66
C GLY A 120 -19.74 -0.97 0.32
N ASP A 121 -19.60 -1.21 1.60
CA ASP A 121 -19.88 -0.26 2.69
C ASP A 121 -18.67 0.62 2.95
N LEU A 122 -18.71 1.86 2.44
CA LEU A 122 -17.64 2.85 2.64
C LEU A 122 -17.44 3.23 4.10
N LYS A 123 -18.50 3.17 4.95
CA LYS A 123 -18.37 3.52 6.37
C LYS A 123 -17.53 2.50 7.11
N LEU A 124 -17.71 1.21 6.80
CA LEU A 124 -16.87 0.14 7.34
C LEU A 124 -15.42 0.29 6.87
N SER A 125 -15.22 0.51 5.58
CA SER A 125 -13.89 0.71 5.02
C SER A 125 -13.18 1.91 5.65
N LEU A 126 -13.84 3.07 5.77
CA LEU A 126 -13.29 4.24 6.44
C LEU A 126 -12.99 3.99 7.93
N SER A 127 -13.83 3.22 8.61
CA SER A 127 -13.66 2.97 10.04
C SER A 127 -12.38 2.19 10.34
N ILE A 128 -12.00 1.21 9.51
CA ILE A 128 -10.81 0.36 9.74
C ILE A 128 -9.49 1.02 9.35
N LEU A 129 -9.53 2.11 8.57
CA LEU A 129 -8.35 2.81 8.06
C LEU A 129 -7.34 3.19 9.15
N PRO A 130 -7.72 3.87 10.25
CA PRO A 130 -6.77 4.27 11.29
C PRO A 130 -6.11 3.06 11.96
N VAL A 131 -6.85 1.96 12.13
CA VAL A 131 -6.33 0.71 12.72
C VAL A 131 -5.31 0.08 11.79
N ASN A 132 -5.65 -0.06 10.51
CA ASN A 132 -4.73 -0.61 9.50
C ASN A 132 -3.44 0.20 9.44
N LEU A 133 -3.52 1.53 9.46
CA LEU A 133 -2.35 2.39 9.43
C LEU A 133 -1.46 2.20 10.67
N ILE A 134 -2.04 2.23 11.87
CA ILE A 134 -1.26 2.06 13.11
C ILE A 134 -0.61 0.68 13.13
N LEU A 135 -1.35 -0.37 12.82
CA LEU A 135 -0.84 -1.73 12.82
C LEU A 135 0.25 -1.94 11.77
N GLN A 136 0.11 -1.42 10.54
CA GLN A 136 1.16 -1.57 9.52
C GLN A 136 2.47 -0.86 9.92
N ILE A 137 2.39 0.35 10.52
CA ILE A 137 3.57 1.08 10.99
C ILE A 137 4.33 0.29 12.05
N VAL A 138 3.60 -0.36 12.98
CA VAL A 138 4.21 -1.12 14.07
C VAL A 138 4.66 -2.50 13.60
N LEU A 139 3.83 -3.21 12.85
CA LEU A 139 4.06 -4.62 12.53
C LEU A 139 4.99 -4.83 11.33
N LEU A 140 5.03 -3.91 10.36
CA LEU A 140 5.90 -4.07 9.19
C LEU A 140 7.38 -4.24 9.58
N PRO A 141 7.97 -3.39 10.44
CA PRO A 141 9.34 -3.60 10.92
C PRO A 141 9.52 -4.93 11.66
N ILE A 142 8.53 -5.30 12.49
CA ILE A 142 8.56 -6.54 13.26
C ILE A 142 8.59 -7.76 12.31
N TYR A 143 7.77 -7.75 11.26
CA TYR A 143 7.79 -8.82 10.25
C TYR A 143 9.12 -8.87 9.49
N LEU A 144 9.69 -7.73 9.13
CA LEU A 144 11.01 -7.71 8.49
C LEU A 144 12.06 -8.37 9.38
N ILE A 145 12.05 -8.06 10.68
CA ILE A 145 12.94 -8.70 11.66
C ILE A 145 12.67 -10.21 11.75
N ILE A 146 11.42 -10.64 11.89
CA ILE A 146 11.06 -12.05 12.07
C ILE A 146 11.47 -12.89 10.84
N PHE A 147 11.19 -12.39 9.64
CA PHE A 147 11.36 -13.20 8.43
C PHE A 147 12.70 -13.03 7.73
N PHE A 148 13.44 -11.93 7.97
CA PHE A 148 14.68 -11.62 7.24
C PHE A 148 15.90 -11.35 8.13
N SER A 149 15.82 -11.52 9.45
CA SER A 149 16.95 -11.30 10.36
C SER A 149 18.12 -12.27 10.18
N SER A 150 17.87 -13.42 9.58
CA SER A 150 18.89 -14.48 9.41
C SER A 150 19.94 -14.18 8.32
N GLY A 151 19.69 -13.16 7.47
CA GLY A 151 20.64 -12.71 6.45
C GLY A 151 21.32 -11.42 6.88
N ASN A 152 22.61 -11.23 6.53
CA ASN A 152 23.34 -9.98 6.76
C ASN A 152 22.80 -8.77 5.94
N THR A 153 21.56 -8.84 5.45
CA THR A 153 20.93 -7.83 4.60
C THR A 153 20.25 -6.70 5.38
N MET A 154 20.12 -6.84 6.70
CA MET A 154 19.37 -5.88 7.51
C MET A 154 20.23 -5.28 8.65
N ASP A 155 20.37 -3.96 8.64
CA ASP A 155 20.88 -3.18 9.76
C ASP A 155 19.69 -2.68 10.60
N TYR A 156 19.55 -3.19 11.82
CA TYR A 156 18.48 -2.81 12.75
C TYR A 156 18.52 -1.34 13.16
N SER A 157 19.71 -0.76 13.24
CA SER A 157 19.86 0.66 13.57
C SER A 157 19.38 1.53 12.43
N GLN A 158 19.70 1.13 11.19
CA GLN A 158 19.23 1.79 9.97
C GLN A 158 17.70 1.67 9.80
N LEU A 159 17.14 0.48 10.07
CA LEU A 159 15.68 0.28 10.06
C LEU A 159 14.98 1.18 11.08
N GLY A 160 15.51 1.24 12.32
CA GLY A 160 14.97 2.12 13.36
C GLY A 160 15.05 3.59 12.99
N TYR A 161 16.17 4.03 12.43
CA TYR A 161 16.36 5.40 11.94
C TYR A 161 15.38 5.74 10.81
N SER A 162 15.17 4.81 9.86
CA SER A 162 14.24 4.98 8.76
C SER A 162 12.80 5.15 9.23
N ILE A 163 12.36 4.32 10.17
CA ILE A 163 11.02 4.43 10.76
C ILE A 163 10.85 5.78 11.44
N LEU A 164 11.85 6.21 12.23
CA LEU A 164 11.80 7.48 12.92
C LEU A 164 11.70 8.65 11.94
N THR A 165 12.57 8.70 10.94
CA THR A 165 12.65 9.83 9.99
C THR A 165 11.50 9.87 8.99
N VAL A 166 11.12 8.74 8.45
CA VAL A 166 10.18 8.66 7.32
C VAL A 166 8.73 8.52 7.78
N ILE A 167 8.50 7.92 8.95
CA ILE A 167 7.14 7.71 9.47
C ILE A 167 6.85 8.60 10.67
N VAL A 168 7.66 8.48 11.75
CA VAL A 168 7.32 9.13 13.03
C VAL A 168 7.36 10.64 12.89
N ILE A 169 8.38 11.22 12.25
CA ILE A 169 8.49 12.67 12.08
C ILE A 169 7.33 13.22 11.25
N PRO A 170 7.01 12.75 10.02
CA PRO A 170 5.86 13.26 9.26
C PRO A 170 4.52 13.04 10.00
N PHE A 171 4.35 11.90 10.69
CA PHE A 171 3.15 11.63 11.47
C PHE A 171 2.96 12.64 12.60
N VAL A 172 4.01 12.87 13.41
CA VAL A 172 3.98 13.83 14.52
C VAL A 172 3.72 15.25 14.01
N LEU A 173 4.41 15.65 12.94
CA LEU A 173 4.18 16.97 12.32
C LEU A 173 2.73 17.11 11.80
N ALA A 174 2.17 16.07 11.20
CA ALA A 174 0.78 16.09 10.77
C ALA A 174 -0.20 16.23 11.94
N GLN A 175 0.04 15.54 13.08
CA GLN A 175 -0.80 15.68 14.25
C GLN A 175 -0.65 17.06 14.90
N ILE A 176 0.57 17.60 14.98
CA ILE A 176 0.82 18.97 15.47
C ILE A 176 0.08 19.98 14.60
N THR A 177 0.13 19.84 13.28
CA THR A 177 -0.61 20.70 12.34
C THR A 177 -2.11 20.65 12.61
N LYS A 178 -2.67 19.45 12.79
CA LYS A 178 -4.10 19.27 13.11
C LYS A 178 -4.51 19.90 14.44
N LEU A 179 -3.61 19.99 15.41
CA LEU A 179 -3.87 20.58 16.72
C LEU A 179 -3.72 22.10 16.73
N LEU A 180 -2.70 22.63 16.02
CA LEU A 180 -2.36 24.05 16.07
C LEU A 180 -3.30 24.92 15.21
N PHE A 181 -3.76 24.41 14.07
CA PHE A 181 -4.54 25.22 13.14
C PHE A 181 -6.05 25.09 13.37
N LYS A 182 -6.75 26.23 13.27
CA LYS A 182 -8.22 26.31 13.30
C LYS A 182 -8.81 25.58 12.09
N THR A 183 -10.09 25.20 12.18
CA THR A 183 -10.79 24.39 11.18
C THR A 183 -10.58 24.86 9.74
N ASP A 184 -10.79 26.14 9.46
CA ASP A 184 -10.67 26.67 8.09
C ASP A 184 -9.26 26.57 7.51
N THR A 185 -8.24 26.88 8.32
CA THR A 185 -6.83 26.79 7.88
C THR A 185 -6.39 25.32 7.77
N LYS A 186 -6.83 24.49 8.72
CA LYS A 186 -6.58 23.05 8.72
C LYS A 186 -7.13 22.39 7.46
N GLU A 187 -8.38 22.65 7.09
CA GLU A 187 -9.00 22.10 5.88
C GLU A 187 -8.29 22.55 4.60
N LYS A 188 -7.82 23.80 4.55
CA LYS A 188 -7.01 24.31 3.44
C LYS A 188 -5.66 23.56 3.32
N ILE A 189 -4.98 23.33 4.44
CA ILE A 189 -3.69 22.61 4.46
C ILE A 189 -3.91 21.15 4.02
N ILE A 190 -4.91 20.48 4.58
CA ILE A 190 -5.27 19.10 4.19
C ILE A 190 -5.58 19.05 2.69
N GLY A 191 -6.46 19.93 2.20
CA GLY A 191 -6.82 19.96 0.79
C GLY A 191 -5.65 20.28 -0.15
N LEU A 192 -4.70 21.11 0.28
CA LEU A 192 -3.48 21.38 -0.48
C LEU A 192 -2.61 20.11 -0.61
N PHE A 193 -2.32 19.45 0.52
CA PHE A 193 -1.47 18.25 0.53
C PHE A 193 -2.15 17.07 -0.15
N SER A 194 -3.46 16.88 0.01
CA SER A 194 -4.25 15.90 -0.74
C SER A 194 -4.12 16.04 -2.26
N ASN A 195 -4.06 17.28 -2.75
CA ASN A 195 -3.88 17.52 -4.19
C ASN A 195 -2.41 17.36 -4.64
N LEU A 196 -1.45 17.52 -3.74
CA LEU A 196 -0.02 17.42 -4.04
C LEU A 196 0.55 16.01 -3.80
N GLU A 197 -0.18 15.15 -3.11
CA GLU A 197 0.26 13.79 -2.75
C GLU A 197 0.73 13.00 -3.96
N ILE A 198 -0.07 12.95 -5.02
CA ILE A 198 0.26 12.28 -6.29
C ILE A 198 1.50 12.90 -6.95
N LEU A 199 1.63 14.23 -6.88
CA LEU A 199 2.81 14.91 -7.42
C LEU A 199 4.07 14.51 -6.66
N PHE A 200 4.03 14.48 -5.33
CA PHE A 200 5.17 14.07 -4.53
C PHE A 200 5.53 12.61 -4.77
N LEU A 201 4.54 11.71 -4.87
CA LEU A 201 4.76 10.32 -5.24
C LEU A 201 5.39 10.20 -6.64
N ALA A 202 4.85 10.91 -7.63
CA ALA A 202 5.38 10.88 -8.99
C ALA A 202 6.82 11.42 -9.07
N LEU A 203 7.15 12.47 -8.31
CA LEU A 203 8.50 13.00 -8.23
C LEU A 203 9.46 12.01 -7.56
N ALA A 204 9.03 11.34 -6.48
CA ALA A 204 9.82 10.29 -5.85
C ALA A 204 10.07 9.12 -6.82
N VAL A 205 9.02 8.65 -7.51
CA VAL A 205 9.13 7.60 -8.55
C VAL A 205 10.04 8.02 -9.68
N PHE A 206 9.90 9.24 -10.19
CA PHE A 206 10.82 9.80 -11.20
C PHE A 206 12.27 9.74 -10.72
N CYS A 207 12.54 10.20 -9.49
CA CYS A 207 13.90 10.20 -8.94
C CYS A 207 14.46 8.77 -8.81
N ILE A 208 13.64 7.80 -8.37
CA ILE A 208 14.06 6.38 -8.27
C ILE A 208 14.47 5.85 -9.64
N PHE A 209 13.64 6.06 -10.67
CA PHE A 209 13.95 5.55 -12.00
C PHE A 209 15.04 6.35 -12.71
N ALA A 210 15.23 7.62 -12.36
CA ALA A 210 16.35 8.41 -12.86
C ALA A 210 17.69 7.99 -12.23
N SER A 211 17.70 7.60 -10.95
CA SER A 211 18.91 7.12 -10.26
C SER A 211 19.20 5.64 -10.52
N GLN A 212 18.16 4.79 -10.62
CA GLN A 212 18.29 3.33 -10.62
C GLN A 212 17.78 2.65 -11.91
N GLY A 213 17.45 3.42 -12.95
CA GLY A 213 16.87 2.88 -14.18
C GLY A 213 17.78 1.89 -14.92
N GLY A 214 19.10 2.10 -14.87
CA GLY A 214 20.09 1.16 -15.43
C GLY A 214 20.01 -0.20 -14.73
N LEU A 215 19.97 -0.21 -13.40
CA LEU A 215 19.86 -1.43 -12.60
C LEU A 215 18.56 -2.20 -12.89
N LEU A 216 17.43 -1.47 -13.09
CA LEU A 216 16.19 -2.10 -13.50
C LEU A 216 16.31 -2.83 -14.82
N LEU A 217 16.88 -2.18 -15.85
CA LEU A 217 17.02 -2.77 -17.19
C LEU A 217 17.94 -3.99 -17.18
N GLU A 218 19.00 -3.99 -16.39
CA GLU A 218 19.90 -5.13 -16.20
C GLU A 218 19.22 -6.30 -15.45
N ASN A 219 18.29 -6.00 -14.56
CA ASN A 219 17.62 -7.01 -13.71
C ASN A 219 16.15 -7.24 -14.07
N LEU A 220 15.72 -6.86 -15.28
CA LEU A 220 14.31 -6.94 -15.68
C LEU A 220 13.71 -8.34 -15.50
N ASN A 221 14.47 -9.39 -15.84
CA ASN A 221 14.03 -10.78 -15.67
C ASN A 221 13.73 -11.11 -14.18
N SER A 222 14.60 -10.66 -13.26
CA SER A 222 14.40 -10.86 -11.82
C SER A 222 13.18 -10.11 -11.31
N VAL A 223 13.00 -8.88 -11.76
CA VAL A 223 11.84 -8.05 -11.39
C VAL A 223 10.53 -8.65 -11.92
N MET A 224 10.54 -9.21 -13.14
CA MET A 224 9.36 -9.85 -13.73
C MET A 224 8.92 -11.11 -12.96
N THR A 225 9.79 -11.73 -12.18
CA THR A 225 9.40 -12.90 -11.36
C THR A 225 8.37 -12.57 -10.28
N ILE A 226 8.23 -11.30 -9.88
CA ILE A 226 7.26 -10.83 -8.87
C ILE A 226 5.80 -10.99 -9.34
N PHE A 227 5.54 -11.00 -10.65
CA PHE A 227 4.19 -11.03 -11.20
C PHE A 227 3.42 -12.29 -10.79
N ILE A 228 4.06 -13.46 -10.84
CA ILE A 228 3.41 -14.73 -10.53
C ILE A 228 2.94 -14.78 -9.07
N PRO A 229 3.81 -14.61 -8.06
CA PRO A 229 3.38 -14.65 -6.66
C PRO A 229 2.40 -13.52 -6.32
N LEU A 230 2.47 -12.36 -6.99
CA LEU A 230 1.55 -11.26 -6.76
C LEU A 230 0.14 -11.58 -7.29
N ILE A 231 0.02 -12.13 -8.49
CA ILE A 231 -1.27 -12.58 -9.03
C ILE A 231 -1.87 -13.70 -8.18
N LEU A 232 -1.04 -14.66 -7.73
CA LEU A 232 -1.49 -15.72 -6.85
C LEU A 232 -1.97 -15.17 -5.50
N PHE A 233 -1.27 -14.18 -4.95
CA PHE A 233 -1.67 -13.49 -3.72
C PHE A 233 -3.06 -12.84 -3.86
N PHE A 234 -3.28 -12.04 -4.89
CA PHE A 234 -4.57 -11.38 -5.12
C PHE A 234 -5.69 -12.38 -5.37
N SER A 235 -5.42 -13.43 -6.17
CA SER A 235 -6.42 -14.44 -6.51
C SER A 235 -6.82 -15.26 -5.29
N ALA A 236 -5.84 -15.72 -4.51
CA ALA A 236 -6.09 -16.51 -3.30
C ALA A 236 -6.83 -15.70 -2.24
N ASN A 237 -6.42 -14.45 -1.99
CA ASN A 237 -7.12 -13.59 -1.03
C ASN A 237 -8.56 -13.29 -1.48
N THR A 238 -8.81 -13.04 -2.78
CA THR A 238 -10.17 -12.86 -3.29
C THR A 238 -11.07 -14.06 -2.98
N ILE A 239 -10.53 -15.27 -3.15
CA ILE A 239 -11.28 -16.52 -2.86
C ILE A 239 -11.47 -16.69 -1.35
N ILE A 240 -10.44 -16.45 -0.55
CA ILE A 240 -10.49 -16.57 0.91
C ILE A 240 -11.51 -15.58 1.49
N ASP A 241 -11.51 -14.34 1.03
CA ASP A 241 -12.47 -13.32 1.48
C ASP A 241 -13.91 -13.72 1.16
N LEU A 242 -14.14 -14.30 -0.03
CA LEU A 242 -15.45 -14.80 -0.41
C LEU A 242 -15.92 -15.93 0.50
N LEU A 243 -15.07 -16.94 0.71
CA LEU A 243 -15.38 -18.10 1.56
C LEU A 243 -15.58 -17.70 3.03
N LEU A 244 -14.76 -16.79 3.54
CA LEU A 244 -14.90 -16.29 4.91
C LEU A 244 -16.17 -15.46 5.06
N ALA A 245 -16.47 -14.59 4.10
CA ALA A 245 -17.67 -13.75 4.15
C ALA A 245 -18.94 -14.61 4.15
N GLU A 246 -18.98 -15.69 3.36
CA GLU A 246 -20.08 -16.66 3.37
C GLU A 246 -20.18 -17.37 4.72
N LYS A 247 -19.05 -17.90 5.24
CA LYS A 247 -19.01 -18.64 6.52
C LYS A 247 -19.40 -17.79 7.72
N ILE A 248 -19.07 -16.50 7.72
CA ILE A 248 -19.35 -15.55 8.80
C ILE A 248 -20.74 -14.91 8.65
N ASN A 249 -21.43 -15.17 7.53
CA ASN A 249 -22.71 -14.56 7.15
C ASN A 249 -22.59 -13.03 7.01
N PHE A 250 -21.61 -12.57 6.27
CA PHE A 250 -21.53 -11.16 5.87
C PHE A 250 -22.56 -10.83 4.81
N THR A 251 -23.05 -9.61 4.84
CA THR A 251 -23.79 -9.04 3.73
C THR A 251 -22.85 -8.83 2.53
N TYR A 252 -23.41 -8.72 1.34
CA TYR A 252 -22.62 -8.41 0.15
C TYR A 252 -21.74 -7.15 0.32
N SER A 253 -22.30 -6.10 0.93
CA SER A 253 -21.58 -4.84 1.14
C SER A 253 -20.40 -4.98 2.11
N GLU A 254 -20.55 -5.80 3.14
CA GLU A 254 -19.44 -6.15 4.06
C GLU A 254 -18.38 -6.98 3.35
N TYR A 255 -18.77 -7.98 2.53
CA TYR A 255 -17.84 -8.77 1.71
C TYR A 255 -17.03 -7.88 0.77
N ALA A 256 -17.70 -7.03 -0.02
CA ALA A 256 -17.03 -6.15 -0.96
C ALA A 256 -16.06 -5.18 -0.26
N SER A 257 -16.44 -4.67 0.92
CA SER A 257 -15.55 -3.83 1.75
C SER A 257 -14.36 -4.61 2.28
N LEU A 258 -14.57 -5.85 2.78
CA LEU A 258 -13.50 -6.71 3.25
C LEU A 258 -12.49 -6.98 2.15
N THR A 259 -12.96 -7.43 0.98
CA THR A 259 -12.11 -7.78 -0.15
C THR A 259 -11.25 -6.60 -0.61
N MET A 260 -11.84 -5.40 -0.75
CA MET A 260 -11.04 -4.23 -1.14
C MET A 260 -10.03 -3.85 -0.06
N THR A 261 -10.39 -3.93 1.21
CA THR A 261 -9.51 -3.59 2.34
C THR A 261 -8.34 -4.57 2.51
N THR A 262 -8.55 -5.84 2.15
CA THR A 262 -7.53 -6.91 2.29
C THR A 262 -6.68 -7.10 1.05
N LEU A 263 -7.08 -6.58 -0.10
CA LEU A 263 -6.33 -6.68 -1.35
C LEU A 263 -5.49 -5.44 -1.65
N ALA A 264 -6.03 -4.25 -1.43
CA ALA A 264 -5.30 -3.03 -1.76
C ALA A 264 -4.11 -2.80 -0.82
N ARG A 265 -2.98 -2.38 -1.39
CA ARG A 265 -1.67 -2.28 -0.70
C ARG A 265 -1.12 -0.86 -0.73
N ASN A 266 -0.35 -0.52 0.29
CA ASN A 266 0.28 0.79 0.45
C ASN A 266 1.77 0.72 0.06
N SER A 267 2.03 0.59 -1.22
CA SER A 267 3.41 0.56 -1.69
C SER A 267 4.19 1.86 -1.44
N PRO A 268 3.60 3.07 -1.47
CA PRO A 268 4.32 4.29 -1.13
C PRO A 268 4.89 4.31 0.29
N LEU A 269 4.12 3.84 1.29
CA LEU A 269 4.61 3.73 2.65
C LEU A 269 5.75 2.70 2.75
N ALA A 270 5.57 1.52 2.15
CA ALA A 270 6.59 0.49 2.12
C ALA A 270 7.87 0.97 1.42
N LEU A 271 7.73 1.70 0.31
CA LEU A 271 8.82 2.30 -0.45
C LEU A 271 9.63 3.30 0.38
N ALA A 272 8.94 4.17 1.10
CA ALA A 272 9.57 5.17 1.96
C ALA A 272 10.43 4.52 3.07
N ILE A 273 9.95 3.41 3.63
CA ILE A 273 10.73 2.62 4.59
C ILE A 273 11.91 1.93 3.89
N ALA A 274 11.67 1.28 2.75
CA ALA A 274 12.66 0.47 2.05
C ALA A 274 13.90 1.27 1.67
N ILE A 275 13.74 2.43 1.02
CA ILE A 275 14.85 3.26 0.55
C ILE A 275 15.80 3.64 1.67
N ASN A 276 15.27 3.96 2.85
CA ASN A 276 16.07 4.39 3.97
C ASN A 276 16.60 3.22 4.82
N SER A 277 15.95 2.04 4.75
CA SER A 277 16.32 0.87 5.56
C SER A 277 17.29 -0.07 4.88
N PHE A 278 17.35 -0.04 3.55
CA PHE A 278 18.14 -0.96 2.74
C PHE A 278 19.03 -0.22 1.73
N PRO A 279 19.99 0.61 2.20
CA PRO A 279 20.91 1.29 1.28
C PRO A 279 21.77 0.27 0.53
N GLY A 280 21.89 0.43 -0.79
CA GLY A 280 22.60 -0.52 -1.65
C GLY A 280 21.77 -1.72 -2.12
N HIS A 281 20.46 -1.76 -1.79
CA HIS A 281 19.52 -2.79 -2.19
C HIS A 281 18.36 -2.21 -3.02
N GLU A 282 18.68 -1.51 -4.08
CA GLU A 282 17.75 -0.70 -4.86
C GLU A 282 16.65 -1.53 -5.55
N LEU A 283 16.89 -2.83 -5.77
CA LEU A 283 15.88 -3.74 -6.33
C LEU A 283 14.65 -3.88 -5.43
N ILE A 284 14.80 -3.68 -4.11
CA ILE A 284 13.67 -3.62 -3.17
C ILE A 284 12.73 -2.46 -3.53
N ALA A 285 13.30 -1.27 -3.73
CA ALA A 285 12.54 -0.08 -4.10
C ALA A 285 11.85 -0.24 -5.47
N ILE A 286 12.58 -0.79 -6.45
CA ILE A 286 12.03 -1.06 -7.79
C ILE A 286 10.84 -2.02 -7.73
N ALA A 287 10.94 -3.12 -6.95
CA ALA A 287 9.85 -4.06 -6.76
C ALA A 287 8.59 -3.39 -6.18
N LEU A 288 8.78 -2.46 -5.24
CA LEU A 288 7.69 -1.71 -4.61
C LEU A 288 7.00 -0.73 -5.57
N VAL A 289 7.75 -0.08 -6.46
CA VAL A 289 7.17 0.85 -7.44
C VAL A 289 6.38 0.13 -8.53
N ILE A 290 6.76 -1.08 -8.88
CA ILE A 290 6.03 -1.90 -9.86
C ILE A 290 4.71 -2.41 -9.28
N GLY A 291 4.62 -2.60 -7.96
CA GLY A 291 3.42 -3.10 -7.29
C GLY A 291 2.11 -2.44 -7.73
N PRO A 292 1.97 -1.11 -7.63
CA PRO A 292 0.75 -0.40 -8.03
C PRO A 292 0.35 -0.59 -9.49
N LEU A 293 1.32 -0.78 -10.39
CA LEU A 293 1.04 -0.98 -11.81
C LEU A 293 0.29 -2.30 -12.05
N ILE A 294 0.50 -3.29 -11.19
CA ILE A 294 -0.21 -4.58 -11.23
C ILE A 294 -1.48 -4.50 -10.38
N GLU A 295 -1.38 -3.92 -9.20
CA GLU A 295 -2.44 -3.85 -8.21
C GLU A 295 -3.70 -3.15 -8.75
N LEU A 296 -3.56 -1.97 -9.35
CA LEU A 296 -4.70 -1.17 -9.78
C LEU A 296 -5.56 -1.88 -10.84
N PRO A 297 -4.99 -2.49 -11.92
CA PRO A 297 -5.77 -3.33 -12.83
C PRO A 297 -6.43 -4.52 -12.15
N VAL A 298 -5.73 -5.18 -11.21
CA VAL A 298 -6.27 -6.32 -10.47
C VAL A 298 -7.44 -5.90 -9.59
N LEU A 299 -7.32 -4.82 -8.82
CA LEU A 299 -8.41 -4.30 -7.98
C LEU A 299 -9.63 -3.93 -8.83
N TYR A 300 -9.43 -3.39 -10.03
CA TYR A 300 -10.53 -3.15 -10.97
C TYR A 300 -11.22 -4.45 -11.38
N ILE A 301 -10.45 -5.48 -11.76
CA ILE A 301 -11.00 -6.79 -12.12
C ILE A 301 -11.75 -7.41 -10.95
N VAL A 302 -11.16 -7.38 -9.74
CA VAL A 302 -11.79 -7.92 -8.53
C VAL A 302 -13.06 -7.14 -8.16
N SER A 303 -13.09 -5.82 -8.36
CA SER A 303 -14.30 -5.03 -8.14
C SER A 303 -15.44 -5.45 -9.07
N LYS A 304 -15.14 -5.80 -10.33
CA LYS A 304 -16.10 -6.34 -11.28
C LYS A 304 -16.52 -7.77 -10.94
N PHE A 305 -15.58 -8.60 -10.49
CA PHE A 305 -15.86 -9.93 -9.98
C PHE A 305 -16.81 -9.89 -8.78
N ALA A 306 -16.55 -9.00 -7.80
CA ALA A 306 -17.46 -8.80 -6.66
C ALA A 306 -18.88 -8.43 -7.11
N LEU A 307 -19.03 -7.51 -8.10
CA LEU A 307 -20.33 -7.18 -8.68
C LEU A 307 -21.00 -8.37 -9.38
N TRP A 308 -20.23 -9.21 -10.04
CA TRP A 308 -20.73 -10.44 -10.65
C TRP A 308 -21.24 -11.42 -9.57
N VAL A 309 -20.48 -11.63 -8.49
CA VAL A 309 -20.90 -12.41 -7.31
C VAL A 309 -22.21 -11.90 -6.74
N LYS A 310 -22.39 -10.57 -6.64
CA LYS A 310 -23.66 -9.96 -6.22
C LYS A 310 -24.83 -10.39 -7.11
N ASN A 311 -24.62 -10.34 -8.41
CA ASN A 311 -25.68 -10.59 -9.40
C ASN A 311 -25.97 -12.09 -9.59
N SER A 312 -25.01 -12.97 -9.29
CA SER A 312 -25.16 -14.42 -9.37
C SER A 312 -25.98 -15.03 -8.23
N GLY A 313 -26.34 -14.22 -7.22
CA GLY A 313 -27.13 -14.69 -6.10
C GLY A 313 -26.38 -15.57 -5.10
N LEU A 314 -25.06 -15.63 -5.16
CA LEU A 314 -24.24 -16.36 -4.18
C LEU A 314 -24.37 -15.82 -2.74
N PHE A 315 -24.76 -14.55 -2.58
CA PHE A 315 -25.10 -13.93 -1.29
C PHE A 315 -26.61 -13.88 -1.05
N PHE A 316 -27.30 -15.01 -1.12
CA PHE A 316 -28.71 -15.13 -0.79
C PHE A 316 -28.97 -15.33 0.71
N THR A 317 -28.31 -14.63 1.58
CA THR A 317 -28.68 -14.66 2.98
C THR A 317 -28.94 -13.27 3.51
N CYS A 318 -30.18 -13.04 3.94
CA CYS A 318 -30.65 -11.92 4.76
C CYS A 318 -30.83 -10.56 4.07
N SER A 319 -31.70 -10.50 3.07
CA SER A 319 -32.49 -9.30 2.79
C SER A 319 -34.00 -9.54 2.92
N TYR A 320 -34.40 -10.35 3.89
CA TYR A 320 -35.79 -10.39 4.35
C TYR A 320 -35.79 -10.43 5.88
N ASN A 321 -35.79 -9.23 6.46
CA ASN A 321 -36.53 -8.98 7.69
C ASN A 321 -36.56 -7.47 7.95
N TRP A 322 -37.72 -6.92 7.63
CA TRP A 322 -38.47 -5.77 8.19
C TRP A 322 -37.74 -4.44 8.38
#